data_670a690b016a9e2157a5f9f349b7de25
#
_entry.id   670a690b016a9e2157a5f9f349b7de25
#
_cell.length_a   1.000
_cell.length_b   1.000
_cell.length_c   1.000
_cell.angle_alpha   90.00
_cell.angle_beta   90.00
_cell.angle_gamma   90.00
#
_symmetry.space_group_name_H-M   'P 1'
#
loop_
_entity.id
_entity.type
_entity.pdbx_description
1 polymer ?
#
loop_
_entity_poly.entity_id
_entity_poly.type
_entity_poly.pdbx_seq_one_letter_code
_entity_poly.pdbx_strand_id
1 'polypeptide(L)'
;AASDVYKRQVAIYSKEDTLSLHRNRADEAYLVGEGKGPIDAYLDIEDIMRIAREHDVDAIHPGYGFLSENSQLAKRCAEEGFIFIGPRLEHLIMFGDKINARTQAELAGIPMIPGSTGTVSSVEEVRAFADKHGFPIIIKAVNGGGGRGMRMVASMGELEQAYSLAKSEALKAFGSDDIYLEKYLQNPKHIEVQIIGDTHGNIVHLHERDCSVQRRHQKLVEVAPAFSLPQQLRSRICEAAVKLMKNVDYISAGTVEFLATPDNNFYFIEVNPRIQVEHTVTEEITGIDIVQTQIKIAEGYSIHDPEIAIPEQKDIITHGHAIQCRITTEDPANNFMPDTGKLIAYRSGGGFGVRLDGGNAFTGSVITPYYDSLLVKATTWGLTHQIAISKMLRCLKEFRIRGVKTNILFLENVLQHPQFTDGSYSTKFVDDNTDLFIFPKTHDRGTKLLNYIADISINGYSNVGVQPKPEFAPLNMPK
;
A
#
# COMPACT_ATOMS: atom_id res chain seq x y z
N ALA A 1 9.43 11.70 -7.18
CA ALA A 1 10.61 11.41 -6.39
C ALA A 1 11.48 12.65 -6.39
N ALA A 2 12.01 12.97 -5.23
CA ALA A 2 12.90 14.10 -5.01
C ALA A 2 14.19 13.94 -5.82
N SER A 3 14.14 14.14 -7.13
CA SER A 3 15.35 14.36 -7.90
C SER A 3 15.80 15.79 -7.62
N ASP A 4 16.68 15.93 -6.63
CA ASP A 4 17.40 17.16 -6.40
C ASP A 4 18.33 17.37 -7.61
N VAL A 5 18.13 18.46 -8.32
CA VAL A 5 18.99 18.82 -9.49
C VAL A 5 20.49 18.94 -9.15
N TYR A 6 20.84 18.98 -7.88
CA TYR A 6 22.22 19.07 -7.43
C TYR A 6 22.83 17.71 -7.01
N LYS A 7 22.07 16.61 -7.08
CA LYS A 7 22.56 15.27 -6.72
C LYS A 7 22.64 14.40 -7.97
N ARG A 8 23.82 13.82 -8.19
CA ARG A 8 24.00 12.80 -9.21
C ARG A 8 23.25 11.53 -8.78
N GLN A 9 22.42 11.01 -9.67
CA GLN A 9 21.62 9.80 -9.40
C GLN A 9 22.18 8.61 -10.18
N VAL A 10 22.48 7.55 -9.45
CA VAL A 10 22.89 6.26 -9.99
C VAL A 10 21.77 5.25 -9.76
N ALA A 11 21.20 4.71 -10.84
CA ALA A 11 20.20 3.67 -10.78
C ALA A 11 20.83 2.29 -11.00
N ILE A 12 20.25 1.27 -10.36
CA ILE A 12 20.54 -0.13 -10.66
C ILE A 12 19.32 -0.75 -11.36
N TYR A 13 19.56 -1.68 -12.27
CA TYR A 13 18.50 -2.38 -12.97
C TYR A 13 18.87 -3.84 -13.26
N SER A 14 17.90 -4.75 -13.15
CA SER A 14 18.07 -6.15 -13.59
C SER A 14 18.05 -6.24 -15.13
N LYS A 15 18.45 -7.37 -15.67
CA LYS A 15 18.38 -7.64 -17.11
C LYS A 15 16.95 -7.44 -17.68
N GLU A 16 15.93 -7.82 -16.92
CA GLU A 16 14.53 -7.70 -17.31
C GLU A 16 14.05 -6.24 -17.35
N ASP A 17 14.68 -5.37 -16.58
CA ASP A 17 14.37 -3.95 -16.48
C ASP A 17 15.20 -3.04 -17.41
N THR A 18 15.86 -3.60 -18.42
CA THR A 18 16.69 -2.85 -19.38
C THR A 18 15.95 -1.68 -20.04
N LEU A 19 14.62 -1.77 -20.20
CA LEU A 19 13.78 -0.72 -20.78
C LEU A 19 12.98 0.07 -19.72
N SER A 20 13.25 -0.14 -18.43
CA SER A 20 12.52 0.50 -17.35
C SER A 20 12.79 2.00 -17.26
N LEU A 21 11.75 2.77 -16.88
CA LEU A 21 11.81 4.24 -16.88
C LEU A 21 12.82 4.79 -15.86
N HIS A 22 13.02 4.15 -14.73
CA HIS A 22 13.96 4.61 -13.69
C HIS A 22 15.39 4.67 -14.22
N ARG A 23 15.78 3.70 -15.08
CA ARG A 23 17.08 3.68 -15.74
C ARG A 23 17.32 4.94 -16.59
N ASN A 24 16.28 5.42 -17.28
CA ASN A 24 16.39 6.57 -18.18
C ASN A 24 16.20 7.92 -17.46
N ARG A 25 15.85 7.90 -16.18
CA ARG A 25 15.61 9.09 -15.36
C ARG A 25 16.78 9.46 -14.48
N ALA A 26 17.63 8.49 -14.15
CA ALA A 26 18.87 8.71 -13.43
C ALA A 26 19.95 9.24 -14.37
N ASP A 27 20.98 9.89 -13.81
CA ASP A 27 22.13 10.37 -14.55
C ASP A 27 22.95 9.19 -15.10
N GLU A 28 23.03 8.10 -14.33
CA GLU A 28 23.72 6.87 -14.67
C GLU A 28 22.88 5.65 -14.30
N ALA A 29 23.09 4.52 -14.98
CA ALA A 29 22.38 3.28 -14.63
C ALA A 29 23.24 2.06 -14.94
N TYR A 30 23.29 1.11 -13.99
CA TYR A 30 24.15 -0.07 -14.06
C TYR A 30 23.37 -1.36 -13.86
N LEU A 31 23.77 -2.40 -14.61
CA LEU A 31 23.22 -3.73 -14.49
C LEU A 31 23.67 -4.33 -13.16
N VAL A 32 22.72 -4.85 -12.39
CA VAL A 32 22.96 -5.55 -11.11
C VAL A 32 22.58 -7.02 -11.24
N GLY A 33 23.31 -7.89 -10.56
CA GLY A 33 23.04 -9.32 -10.46
C GLY A 33 23.17 -10.03 -11.81
N GLU A 34 24.23 -9.79 -12.57
CA GLU A 34 24.46 -10.45 -13.85
C GLU A 34 24.42 -11.97 -13.70
N GLY A 35 23.60 -12.63 -14.53
CA GLY A 35 23.40 -14.08 -14.48
C GLY A 35 22.41 -14.57 -13.41
N LYS A 36 21.85 -13.68 -12.56
CA LYS A 36 20.82 -14.00 -11.57
C LYS A 36 19.41 -13.83 -12.15
N GLY A 37 18.41 -14.41 -11.47
CA GLY A 37 17.01 -14.16 -11.76
C GLY A 37 16.59 -12.72 -11.43
N PRO A 38 15.45 -12.26 -11.95
CA PRO A 38 15.05 -10.85 -11.85
C PRO A 38 14.91 -10.34 -10.41
N ILE A 39 14.41 -11.17 -9.49
CA ILE A 39 14.29 -10.79 -8.06
C ILE A 39 15.65 -10.88 -7.37
N ASP A 40 16.39 -11.98 -7.59
CA ASP A 40 17.69 -12.23 -6.96
C ASP A 40 18.73 -11.18 -7.36
N ALA A 41 18.58 -10.57 -8.54
CA ALA A 41 19.43 -9.48 -8.99
C ALA A 41 19.33 -8.27 -8.06
N TYR A 42 18.11 -7.84 -7.70
CA TYR A 42 17.88 -6.73 -6.78
C TYR A 42 18.15 -7.08 -5.31
N LEU A 43 18.28 -8.37 -4.98
CA LEU A 43 18.65 -8.84 -3.63
C LEU A 43 20.15 -9.08 -3.47
N ASP A 44 20.96 -8.85 -4.52
CA ASP A 44 22.40 -9.04 -4.51
C ASP A 44 23.13 -7.87 -3.86
N ILE A 45 23.22 -7.90 -2.52
CA ILE A 45 23.87 -6.84 -1.74
C ILE A 45 25.31 -6.62 -2.18
N GLU A 46 26.06 -7.68 -2.43
CA GLU A 46 27.49 -7.55 -2.78
C GLU A 46 27.70 -6.90 -4.14
N ASP A 47 26.82 -7.18 -5.11
CA ASP A 47 26.90 -6.53 -6.42
C ASP A 47 26.43 -5.04 -6.35
N ILE A 48 25.43 -4.74 -5.51
CA ILE A 48 25.04 -3.34 -5.19
C ILE A 48 26.22 -2.59 -4.59
N MET A 49 26.92 -3.18 -3.60
CA MET A 49 28.08 -2.57 -2.96
C MET A 49 29.24 -2.38 -3.96
N ARG A 50 29.47 -3.34 -4.88
CA ARG A 50 30.45 -3.20 -5.96
C ARG A 50 30.14 -1.98 -6.83
N ILE A 51 28.89 -1.88 -7.32
CA ILE A 51 28.46 -0.74 -8.15
C ILE A 51 28.65 0.58 -7.39
N ALA A 52 28.25 0.63 -6.11
CA ALA A 52 28.39 1.83 -5.30
C ALA A 52 29.86 2.30 -5.19
N ARG A 53 30.80 1.37 -4.99
CA ARG A 53 32.24 1.67 -4.94
C ARG A 53 32.81 2.12 -6.28
N GLU A 54 32.48 1.39 -7.36
CA GLU A 54 33.02 1.65 -8.71
C GLU A 54 32.57 3.00 -9.28
N HIS A 55 31.46 3.53 -8.75
CA HIS A 55 30.84 4.76 -9.27
C HIS A 55 30.74 5.88 -8.22
N ASP A 56 31.58 5.85 -7.20
CA ASP A 56 31.72 6.93 -6.19
C ASP A 56 30.37 7.40 -5.63
N VAL A 57 29.53 6.44 -5.15
CA VAL A 57 28.23 6.72 -4.55
C VAL A 57 28.42 7.08 -3.07
N ASP A 58 27.78 8.14 -2.60
CA ASP A 58 27.81 8.55 -1.19
C ASP A 58 26.71 7.89 -0.34
N ALA A 59 25.52 7.68 -0.94
CA ALA A 59 24.35 7.23 -0.21
C ALA A 59 23.46 6.28 -1.04
N ILE A 60 22.78 5.36 -0.35
CA ILE A 60 21.89 4.37 -0.96
C ILE A 60 20.48 4.56 -0.40
N HIS A 61 19.50 4.85 -1.28
CA HIS A 61 18.08 4.88 -0.94
C HIS A 61 17.43 3.54 -1.34
N PRO A 62 16.93 2.73 -0.40
CA PRO A 62 16.45 1.38 -0.68
C PRO A 62 15.02 1.32 -1.26
N GLY A 63 14.33 2.45 -1.38
CA GLY A 63 12.92 2.49 -1.79
C GLY A 63 11.97 1.95 -0.73
N TYR A 64 10.92 1.23 -1.15
CA TYR A 64 9.89 0.65 -0.26
C TYR A 64 9.64 -0.86 -0.48
N GLY A 65 10.50 -1.53 -1.25
CA GLY A 65 10.45 -2.97 -1.51
C GLY A 65 11.82 -3.63 -1.40
N PHE A 66 11.93 -4.90 -1.79
CA PHE A 66 13.20 -5.64 -1.81
C PHE A 66 14.02 -5.51 -0.52
N LEU A 67 15.09 -4.72 -0.55
CA LEU A 67 16.02 -4.56 0.55
C LEU A 67 15.70 -3.40 1.50
N SER A 68 14.55 -2.76 1.36
CA SER A 68 14.21 -1.56 2.17
C SER A 68 14.13 -1.80 3.68
N GLU A 69 13.83 -3.03 4.11
CA GLU A 69 13.82 -3.46 5.51
C GLU A 69 14.98 -4.43 5.84
N ASN A 70 15.93 -4.56 4.91
CA ASN A 70 17.00 -5.52 5.05
C ASN A 70 18.14 -4.96 5.92
N SER A 71 18.32 -5.53 7.12
CA SER A 71 19.37 -5.13 8.07
C SER A 71 20.79 -5.41 7.54
N GLN A 72 20.98 -6.40 6.65
CA GLN A 72 22.30 -6.70 6.09
C GLN A 72 22.75 -5.63 5.11
N LEU A 73 21.83 -5.06 4.28
CA LEU A 73 22.17 -3.93 3.41
C LEU A 73 22.60 -2.71 4.25
N ALA A 74 21.83 -2.34 5.27
CA ALA A 74 22.19 -1.23 6.16
C ALA A 74 23.52 -1.45 6.86
N LYS A 75 23.78 -2.69 7.32
CA LYS A 75 25.07 -3.07 7.92
C LYS A 75 26.23 -2.93 6.93
N ARG A 76 26.06 -3.45 5.69
CA ARG A 76 27.09 -3.35 4.65
C ARG A 76 27.37 -1.89 4.25
N CYS A 77 26.34 -1.05 4.17
CA CYS A 77 26.53 0.38 3.97
C CYS A 77 27.42 0.99 5.06
N ALA A 78 27.12 0.71 6.33
CA ALA A 78 27.91 1.24 7.44
C ALA A 78 29.36 0.73 7.46
N GLU A 79 29.59 -0.54 7.15
CA GLU A 79 30.94 -1.14 7.07
C GLU A 79 31.81 -0.50 5.98
N GLU A 80 31.20 -0.07 4.88
CA GLU A 80 31.92 0.51 3.73
C GLU A 80 31.87 2.06 3.70
N GLY A 81 31.21 2.69 4.68
CA GLY A 81 31.13 4.15 4.80
C GLY A 81 30.07 4.80 3.91
N PHE A 82 29.15 4.02 3.34
CA PHE A 82 28.00 4.56 2.62
C PHE A 82 26.88 4.96 3.57
N ILE A 83 26.16 6.03 3.24
CA ILE A 83 24.98 6.46 3.98
C ILE A 83 23.78 5.60 3.53
N PHE A 84 23.17 4.86 4.47
CA PHE A 84 21.87 4.23 4.23
C PHE A 84 20.77 5.25 4.49
N ILE A 85 20.04 5.65 3.43
CA ILE A 85 18.92 6.61 3.55
C ILE A 85 17.69 5.88 4.08
N GLY A 86 17.58 5.83 5.39
CA GLY A 86 16.55 5.07 6.10
C GLY A 86 16.77 5.10 7.61
N PRO A 87 16.09 4.23 8.37
CA PRO A 87 16.29 4.11 9.80
C PRO A 87 17.65 3.48 10.12
N ARG A 88 18.06 3.58 11.39
CA ARG A 88 19.28 2.92 11.87
C ARG A 88 19.14 1.39 11.78
N LEU A 89 20.29 0.72 11.75
CA LEU A 89 20.36 -0.74 11.74
C LEU A 89 19.58 -1.37 12.89
N GLU A 90 19.67 -0.79 14.10
CA GLU A 90 18.97 -1.28 15.29
C GLU A 90 17.44 -1.25 15.10
N HIS A 91 16.91 -0.21 14.44
CA HIS A 91 15.49 -0.09 14.17
C HIS A 91 15.01 -1.13 13.16
N LEU A 92 15.82 -1.41 12.11
CA LEU A 92 15.51 -2.46 11.13
C LEU A 92 15.47 -3.84 11.80
N ILE A 93 16.40 -4.14 12.69
CA ILE A 93 16.43 -5.39 13.45
C ILE A 93 15.23 -5.46 14.41
N MET A 94 14.99 -4.38 15.16
CA MET A 94 13.95 -4.28 16.17
C MET A 94 12.55 -4.48 15.59
N PHE A 95 12.23 -3.76 14.52
CA PHE A 95 10.89 -3.77 13.90
C PHE A 95 10.72 -4.85 12.83
N GLY A 96 11.81 -5.41 12.32
CA GLY A 96 11.79 -6.62 11.48
C GLY A 96 11.38 -7.89 12.25
N ASP A 97 11.54 -7.89 13.58
CA ASP A 97 11.08 -8.97 14.46
C ASP A 97 9.75 -8.58 15.11
N LYS A 98 8.67 -9.31 14.80
CA LYS A 98 7.32 -9.03 15.31
C LYS A 98 7.23 -9.10 16.84
N ILE A 99 8.00 -9.98 17.49
CA ILE A 99 8.01 -10.12 18.95
C ILE A 99 8.65 -8.87 19.56
N ASN A 100 9.79 -8.46 19.04
CA ASN A 100 10.47 -7.25 19.50
C ASN A 100 9.61 -5.99 19.29
N ALA A 101 8.98 -5.85 18.11
CA ALA A 101 8.09 -4.73 17.82
C ALA A 101 6.92 -4.65 18.83
N ARG A 102 6.29 -5.79 19.13
CA ARG A 102 5.22 -5.89 20.14
C ARG A 102 5.71 -5.54 21.54
N THR A 103 6.88 -6.03 21.91
CA THR A 103 7.51 -5.70 23.22
C THR A 103 7.74 -4.19 23.36
N GLN A 104 8.23 -3.53 22.32
CA GLN A 104 8.42 -2.08 22.33
C GLN A 104 7.09 -1.33 22.46
N ALA A 105 6.06 -1.78 21.76
CA ALA A 105 4.71 -1.21 21.86
C ALA A 105 4.12 -1.38 23.26
N GLU A 106 4.30 -2.54 23.90
CA GLU A 106 3.88 -2.80 25.28
C GLU A 106 4.62 -1.92 26.28
N LEU A 107 5.95 -1.78 26.14
CA LEU A 107 6.76 -0.88 26.98
C LEU A 107 6.33 0.59 26.81
N ALA A 108 5.90 0.98 25.62
CA ALA A 108 5.30 2.28 25.37
C ALA A 108 3.87 2.41 25.93
N GLY A 109 3.28 1.34 26.48
CA GLY A 109 1.92 1.34 27.00
C GLY A 109 0.85 1.44 25.91
N ILE A 110 1.13 0.96 24.70
CA ILE A 110 0.17 0.96 23.58
C ILE A 110 -0.72 -0.26 23.69
N PRO A 111 -2.03 -0.11 23.45
CA PRO A 111 -2.95 -1.23 23.50
C PRO A 111 -2.59 -2.32 22.49
N MET A 112 -2.50 -3.56 22.95
CA MET A 112 -2.28 -4.74 22.14
C MET A 112 -3.57 -5.52 21.96
N ILE A 113 -3.74 -6.19 20.82
CA ILE A 113 -4.85 -7.15 20.66
C ILE A 113 -4.70 -8.20 21.76
N PRO A 114 -5.73 -8.42 22.59
CA PRO A 114 -5.69 -9.48 23.59
C PRO A 114 -5.29 -10.81 22.96
N GLY A 115 -4.23 -11.42 23.44
CA GLY A 115 -3.67 -12.64 22.89
C GLY A 115 -3.15 -13.58 23.99
N SER A 116 -2.77 -14.81 23.60
CA SER A 116 -2.08 -15.74 24.50
C SER A 116 -0.65 -15.27 24.76
N THR A 117 -0.14 -15.58 25.95
CA THR A 117 1.25 -15.26 26.36
C THR A 117 2.26 -16.28 25.81
N GLY A 118 2.14 -16.64 24.53
CA GLY A 118 2.99 -17.62 23.87
C GLY A 118 2.18 -18.65 23.09
N THR A 119 2.84 -19.74 22.76
CA THR A 119 2.22 -20.86 22.05
C THR A 119 1.21 -21.58 22.94
N VAL A 120 0.15 -22.09 22.30
CA VAL A 120 -0.93 -22.81 22.96
C VAL A 120 -0.79 -24.29 22.64
N SER A 121 -0.73 -25.12 23.69
CA SER A 121 -0.43 -26.54 23.61
C SER A 121 -1.68 -27.44 23.76
N SER A 122 -2.79 -26.91 24.26
CA SER A 122 -4.00 -27.71 24.53
C SER A 122 -5.30 -26.98 24.15
N VAL A 123 -6.35 -27.75 23.94
CA VAL A 123 -7.72 -27.24 23.69
C VAL A 123 -8.26 -26.50 24.91
N GLU A 124 -7.86 -26.94 26.11
CA GLU A 124 -8.26 -26.34 27.40
C GLU A 124 -7.74 -24.90 27.51
N GLU A 125 -6.52 -24.62 27.07
CA GLU A 125 -5.96 -23.26 27.02
C GLU A 125 -6.75 -22.38 26.04
N VAL A 126 -7.15 -22.92 24.87
CA VAL A 126 -7.99 -22.18 23.90
C VAL A 126 -9.34 -21.86 24.51
N ARG A 127 -9.94 -22.81 25.24
CA ARG A 127 -11.22 -22.63 25.93
C ARG A 127 -11.12 -21.55 27.00
N ALA A 128 -10.11 -21.62 27.87
CA ALA A 128 -9.89 -20.63 28.92
C ALA A 128 -9.67 -19.22 28.34
N PHE A 129 -8.96 -19.11 27.21
CA PHE A 129 -8.80 -17.85 26.49
C PHE A 129 -10.13 -17.31 25.96
N ALA A 130 -10.94 -18.18 25.35
CA ALA A 130 -12.26 -17.82 24.83
C ALA A 130 -13.24 -17.42 25.94
N ASP A 131 -13.21 -18.11 27.08
CA ASP A 131 -14.03 -17.76 28.25
C ASP A 131 -13.67 -16.39 28.83
N LYS A 132 -12.36 -16.05 28.81
CA LYS A 132 -11.86 -14.76 29.30
C LYS A 132 -12.15 -13.59 28.36
N HIS A 133 -11.97 -13.79 27.05
CA HIS A 133 -12.01 -12.71 26.07
C HIS A 133 -13.26 -12.71 25.18
N GLY A 134 -14.11 -13.76 25.29
CA GLY A 134 -15.31 -13.96 24.47
C GLY A 134 -14.98 -14.34 23.01
N PHE A 135 -15.99 -14.82 22.29
CA PHE A 135 -15.92 -15.07 20.84
C PHE A 135 -16.22 -13.82 20.03
N PRO A 136 -15.81 -13.76 18.75
CA PRO A 136 -14.91 -14.70 18.07
C PRO A 136 -13.45 -14.53 18.51
N ILE A 137 -12.66 -15.60 18.36
CA ILE A 137 -11.21 -15.62 18.53
C ILE A 137 -10.56 -16.08 17.24
N ILE A 138 -9.25 -15.85 17.11
CA ILE A 138 -8.48 -16.33 15.97
C ILE A 138 -7.29 -17.15 16.46
N ILE A 139 -7.09 -18.32 15.85
CA ILE A 139 -5.92 -19.17 16.03
C ILE A 139 -4.94 -18.83 14.90
N LYS A 140 -3.67 -18.58 15.26
CA LYS A 140 -2.64 -18.19 14.30
C LYS A 140 -1.43 -19.10 14.45
N ALA A 141 -0.87 -19.56 13.31
CA ALA A 141 0.43 -20.22 13.31
C ALA A 141 1.54 -19.20 13.64
N VAL A 142 2.47 -19.57 14.52
CA VAL A 142 3.58 -18.71 14.94
C VAL A 142 4.45 -18.30 13.74
N ASN A 143 4.75 -19.26 12.86
CA ASN A 143 5.54 -19.04 11.65
C ASN A 143 4.68 -18.60 10.45
N GLY A 144 3.38 -18.29 10.69
CA GLY A 144 2.45 -17.80 9.66
C GLY A 144 2.65 -16.31 9.37
N GLY A 145 2.27 -15.91 8.15
CA GLY A 145 2.35 -14.50 7.73
C GLY A 145 1.45 -14.20 6.53
N GLY A 146 1.16 -12.92 6.29
CA GLY A 146 0.35 -12.50 5.14
C GLY A 146 -1.05 -13.12 5.10
N GLY A 147 -1.67 -13.38 6.25
CA GLY A 147 -3.01 -14.01 6.34
C GLY A 147 -3.01 -15.54 6.24
N ARG A 148 -1.86 -16.19 6.03
CA ARG A 148 -1.74 -17.65 5.98
C ARG A 148 -1.55 -18.23 7.37
N GLY A 149 -2.17 -19.39 7.63
CA GLY A 149 -2.11 -20.06 8.94
C GLY A 149 -2.97 -19.38 10.00
N MET A 150 -4.06 -18.71 9.61
CA MET A 150 -5.03 -18.09 10.51
C MET A 150 -6.40 -18.76 10.37
N ARG A 151 -7.05 -19.03 11.50
CA ARG A 151 -8.39 -19.63 11.55
C ARG A 151 -9.25 -18.95 12.60
N MET A 152 -10.34 -18.36 12.15
CA MET A 152 -11.36 -17.79 13.04
C MET A 152 -12.19 -18.90 13.69
N VAL A 153 -12.54 -18.71 14.96
CA VAL A 153 -13.44 -19.57 15.75
C VAL A 153 -14.57 -18.69 16.26
N ALA A 154 -15.77 -18.94 15.77
CA ALA A 154 -16.93 -18.10 16.07
C ALA A 154 -17.66 -18.53 17.36
N SER A 155 -17.52 -19.79 17.77
CA SER A 155 -18.24 -20.35 18.90
C SER A 155 -17.50 -21.49 19.59
N MET A 156 -17.92 -21.83 20.82
CA MET A 156 -17.37 -22.95 21.59
C MET A 156 -17.52 -24.29 20.87
N GLY A 157 -18.62 -24.49 20.11
CA GLY A 157 -18.87 -25.74 19.38
C GLY A 157 -17.87 -26.02 18.24
N GLU A 158 -17.24 -24.99 17.70
CA GLU A 158 -16.26 -25.11 16.61
C GLU A 158 -14.81 -25.24 17.10
N LEU A 159 -14.57 -24.99 18.41
CA LEU A 159 -13.25 -24.76 18.97
C LEU A 159 -12.30 -25.94 18.77
N GLU A 160 -12.72 -27.17 19.14
CA GLU A 160 -11.86 -28.37 19.08
C GLU A 160 -11.48 -28.72 17.64
N GLN A 161 -12.45 -28.63 16.73
CA GLN A 161 -12.20 -28.88 15.32
C GLN A 161 -11.25 -27.82 14.73
N ALA A 162 -11.49 -26.55 15.04
CA ALA A 162 -10.68 -25.44 14.58
C ALA A 162 -9.23 -25.52 15.08
N TYR A 163 -9.04 -25.90 16.36
CA TYR A 163 -7.73 -26.13 16.96
C TYR A 163 -6.95 -27.22 16.22
N SER A 164 -7.58 -28.40 16.07
CA SER A 164 -6.93 -29.55 15.40
C SER A 164 -6.55 -29.24 13.96
N LEU A 165 -7.43 -28.57 13.23
CA LEU A 165 -7.18 -28.15 11.84
C LEU A 165 -6.06 -27.09 11.77
N ALA A 166 -6.05 -26.10 12.67
CA ALA A 166 -5.03 -25.07 12.69
C ALA A 166 -3.63 -25.64 12.92
N LYS A 167 -3.48 -26.57 13.87
CA LYS A 167 -2.21 -27.27 14.11
C LYS A 167 -1.75 -28.09 12.91
N SER A 168 -2.67 -28.85 12.29
CA SER A 168 -2.35 -29.66 11.09
C SER A 168 -1.93 -28.78 9.92
N GLU A 169 -2.61 -27.66 9.70
CA GLU A 169 -2.28 -26.71 8.63
C GLU A 169 -0.93 -26.01 8.89
N ALA A 170 -0.67 -25.61 10.16
CA ALA A 170 0.59 -25.00 10.56
C ALA A 170 1.76 -25.96 10.31
N LEU A 171 1.63 -27.21 10.72
CA LEU A 171 2.66 -28.23 10.52
C LEU A 171 2.95 -28.45 9.03
N LYS A 172 1.90 -28.57 8.20
CA LYS A 172 2.03 -28.78 6.74
C LYS A 172 2.64 -27.60 6.02
N ALA A 173 2.27 -26.38 6.41
CA ALA A 173 2.66 -25.17 5.69
C ALA A 173 4.00 -24.59 6.14
N PHE A 174 4.37 -24.78 7.42
CA PHE A 174 5.50 -24.11 8.05
C PHE A 174 6.47 -25.05 8.78
N GLY A 175 6.18 -26.35 8.83
CA GLY A 175 7.04 -27.34 9.48
C GLY A 175 6.97 -27.35 11.01
N SER A 176 6.14 -26.51 11.63
CA SER A 176 5.86 -26.46 13.07
C SER A 176 4.35 -26.33 13.28
N ASP A 177 3.84 -27.01 14.31
CA ASP A 177 2.45 -26.93 14.72
C ASP A 177 2.19 -25.87 15.83
N ASP A 178 3.19 -25.02 16.08
CA ASP A 178 3.10 -23.94 17.04
C ASP A 178 2.04 -22.92 16.63
N ILE A 179 1.06 -22.71 17.51
CA ILE A 179 -0.05 -21.77 17.33
C ILE A 179 -0.17 -20.88 18.55
N TYR A 180 -0.71 -19.68 18.33
CA TYR A 180 -1.10 -18.74 19.38
C TYR A 180 -2.51 -18.20 19.13
N LEU A 181 -3.09 -17.55 20.13
CA LEU A 181 -4.45 -17.03 20.08
C LEU A 181 -4.45 -15.51 20.09
N GLU A 182 -5.43 -14.94 19.41
CA GLU A 182 -5.78 -13.53 19.55
C GLU A 182 -7.31 -13.36 19.55
N LYS A 183 -7.78 -12.30 20.20
CA LYS A 183 -9.15 -11.83 20.05
C LYS A 183 -9.39 -11.41 18.61
N TYR A 184 -10.43 -11.94 17.97
CA TYR A 184 -10.79 -11.50 16.64
C TYR A 184 -11.55 -10.16 16.73
N LEU A 185 -11.04 -9.15 16.05
CA LEU A 185 -11.67 -7.83 15.99
C LEU A 185 -12.72 -7.81 14.89
N GLN A 186 -13.94 -7.39 15.24
CA GLN A 186 -15.04 -7.31 14.26
C GLN A 186 -15.02 -5.95 13.56
N ASN A 187 -15.04 -5.98 12.21
CA ASN A 187 -15.11 -4.80 11.35
C ASN A 187 -14.14 -3.66 11.72
N PRO A 188 -12.86 -3.96 11.99
CA PRO A 188 -11.91 -2.92 12.32
C PRO A 188 -11.57 -2.09 11.09
N LYS A 189 -11.13 -0.85 11.31
CA LYS A 189 -10.40 -0.06 10.33
C LYS A 189 -8.91 -0.29 10.47
N HIS A 190 -8.21 -0.31 9.35
CA HIS A 190 -6.76 -0.32 9.31
C HIS A 190 -6.27 1.12 9.21
N ILE A 191 -5.78 1.65 10.31
CA ILE A 191 -5.29 3.02 10.44
C ILE A 191 -3.79 2.98 10.65
N GLU A 192 -3.07 3.81 9.94
CA GLU A 192 -1.62 3.92 10.05
C GLU A 192 -1.17 5.36 10.21
N VAL A 193 -0.10 5.58 10.97
CA VAL A 193 0.43 6.91 11.27
C VAL A 193 1.79 7.08 10.64
N GLN A 194 1.95 8.13 9.81
CA GLN A 194 3.23 8.49 9.24
C GLN A 194 4.09 9.20 10.28
N ILE A 195 5.27 8.67 10.54
CA ILE A 195 6.29 9.26 11.44
C ILE A 195 7.46 9.76 10.64
N ILE A 196 8.02 10.85 11.08
CA ILE A 196 9.34 11.36 10.69
C ILE A 196 10.14 11.64 11.96
N GLY A 197 11.36 11.11 12.01
CA GLY A 197 12.34 11.39 13.08
C GLY A 197 13.68 11.80 12.49
N ASP A 198 14.41 12.70 13.17
CA ASP A 198 15.75 13.12 12.78
C ASP A 198 16.83 12.66 13.76
N THR A 199 18.07 12.99 13.46
CA THR A 199 19.23 12.67 14.32
C THR A 199 19.39 13.61 15.52
N HIS A 200 18.56 14.66 15.60
CA HIS A 200 18.57 15.69 16.67
C HIS A 200 17.56 15.39 17.77
N GLY A 201 16.81 14.26 17.65
CA GLY A 201 15.81 13.83 18.64
C GLY A 201 14.40 14.38 18.38
N ASN A 202 14.17 15.07 17.27
CA ASN A 202 12.85 15.52 16.90
C ASN A 202 12.08 14.38 16.25
N ILE A 203 10.86 14.13 16.72
CA ILE A 203 9.96 13.12 16.16
C ILE A 203 8.56 13.71 16.08
N VAL A 204 7.99 13.71 14.88
CA VAL A 204 6.65 14.19 14.58
C VAL A 204 5.83 13.13 13.84
N HIS A 205 4.51 13.25 13.92
CA HIS A 205 3.60 12.53 13.01
C HIS A 205 3.08 13.49 11.92
N LEU A 206 2.88 12.95 10.73
CA LEU A 206 2.26 13.63 9.59
C LEU A 206 0.81 13.16 9.39
N HIS A 207 0.08 12.99 10.49
CA HIS A 207 -1.26 12.45 10.55
C HIS A 207 -1.38 10.98 10.08
N GLU A 208 -2.63 10.52 10.02
CA GLU A 208 -2.96 9.15 9.75
C GLU A 208 -3.52 8.96 8.34
N ARG A 209 -3.46 7.69 7.89
CA ARG A 209 -4.11 7.18 6.69
C ARG A 209 -5.09 6.06 7.06
N ASP A 210 -6.20 5.97 6.34
CA ASP A 210 -7.12 4.83 6.36
C ASP A 210 -6.79 3.90 5.18
N CYS A 211 -6.33 2.70 5.50
CA CYS A 211 -5.93 1.66 4.55
C CYS A 211 -6.87 0.44 4.60
N SER A 212 -8.11 0.64 5.05
CA SER A 212 -9.07 -0.45 5.27
C SER A 212 -9.58 -1.08 3.97
N VAL A 213 -9.53 -0.36 2.83
CA VAL A 213 -9.92 -0.95 1.55
C VAL A 213 -8.81 -1.85 1.04
N GLN A 214 -8.90 -3.12 1.39
CA GLN A 214 -7.89 -4.13 1.09
C GLN A 214 -8.54 -5.44 0.70
N ARG A 215 -7.80 -6.28 -0.01
CA ARG A 215 -8.17 -7.64 -0.36
C ARG A 215 -7.04 -8.59 0.04
N ARG A 216 -7.36 -9.61 0.85
CA ARG A 216 -6.35 -10.56 1.36
C ARG A 216 -5.14 -9.85 1.97
N HIS A 217 -5.39 -8.80 2.75
CA HIS A 217 -4.38 -7.94 3.38
C HIS A 217 -3.52 -7.10 2.41
N GLN A 218 -3.85 -7.07 1.12
CA GLN A 218 -3.22 -6.16 0.16
C GLN A 218 -4.07 -4.89 0.04
N LYS A 219 -3.49 -3.74 0.36
CA LYS A 219 -4.11 -2.43 0.26
C LYS A 219 -4.42 -2.10 -1.21
N LEU A 220 -5.61 -1.57 -1.49
CA LEU A 220 -6.08 -1.23 -2.84
C LEU A 220 -6.40 0.26 -2.99
N VAL A 221 -7.01 0.84 -1.95
CA VAL A 221 -7.31 2.27 -1.89
C VAL A 221 -6.95 2.78 -0.50
N GLU A 222 -6.22 3.87 -0.46
CA GLU A 222 -5.80 4.55 0.77
C GLU A 222 -6.32 5.98 0.81
N VAL A 223 -6.70 6.44 1.98
CA VAL A 223 -7.34 7.75 2.21
C VAL A 223 -6.61 8.51 3.31
N ALA A 224 -6.37 9.80 3.12
CA ALA A 224 -5.86 10.68 4.17
C ALA A 224 -6.57 12.05 4.15
N PRO A 225 -6.86 12.62 5.32
CA PRO A 225 -6.93 11.94 6.61
C PRO A 225 -8.06 10.91 6.63
N ALA A 226 -8.07 10.01 7.62
CA ALA A 226 -9.13 9.00 7.79
C ALA A 226 -10.48 9.71 8.01
N PHE A 227 -11.31 9.75 6.96
CA PHE A 227 -12.49 10.62 6.87
C PHE A 227 -13.49 10.41 8.01
N SER A 228 -13.79 9.16 8.33
CA SER A 228 -14.81 8.81 9.34
C SER A 228 -14.25 8.54 10.73
N LEU A 229 -12.94 8.73 10.95
CA LEU A 229 -12.31 8.47 12.26
C LEU A 229 -12.62 9.63 13.23
N PRO A 230 -13.22 9.36 14.42
CA PRO A 230 -13.47 10.40 15.42
C PRO A 230 -12.18 11.12 15.83
N GLN A 231 -12.26 12.44 15.98
CA GLN A 231 -11.09 13.29 16.28
C GLN A 231 -10.33 12.85 17.54
N GLN A 232 -11.04 12.46 18.61
CA GLN A 232 -10.41 11.98 19.85
C GLN A 232 -9.64 10.67 19.63
N LEU A 233 -10.18 9.76 18.82
CA LEU A 233 -9.52 8.51 18.51
C LEU A 233 -8.28 8.76 17.64
N ARG A 234 -8.39 9.67 16.64
CA ARG A 234 -7.27 10.11 15.81
C ARG A 234 -6.11 10.62 16.66
N SER A 235 -6.37 11.57 17.57
CA SER A 235 -5.34 12.12 18.45
C SER A 235 -4.65 11.02 19.27
N ARG A 236 -5.42 10.15 19.89
CA ARG A 236 -4.87 9.03 20.69
C ARG A 236 -3.97 8.09 19.87
N ILE A 237 -4.38 7.76 18.64
CA ILE A 237 -3.60 6.89 17.72
C ILE A 237 -2.30 7.59 17.31
N CYS A 238 -2.35 8.86 16.91
CA CYS A 238 -1.18 9.63 16.53
C CYS A 238 -0.20 9.81 17.71
N GLU A 239 -0.70 10.13 18.90
CA GLU A 239 0.11 10.25 20.12
C GLU A 239 0.77 8.92 20.51
N ALA A 240 0.05 7.80 20.38
CA ALA A 240 0.59 6.47 20.63
C ALA A 240 1.74 6.14 19.66
N ALA A 241 1.60 6.46 18.39
CA ALA A 241 2.65 6.26 17.39
C ALA A 241 3.90 7.09 17.70
N VAL A 242 3.75 8.38 18.01
CA VAL A 242 4.88 9.24 18.39
C VAL A 242 5.54 8.74 19.68
N LYS A 243 4.75 8.31 20.67
CA LYS A 243 5.27 7.76 21.92
C LYS A 243 6.13 6.52 21.69
N LEU A 244 5.69 5.58 20.86
CA LEU A 244 6.47 4.41 20.48
C LEU A 244 7.80 4.81 19.87
N MET A 245 7.76 5.69 18.88
CA MET A 245 8.94 6.08 18.13
C MET A 245 9.92 6.90 18.95
N LYS A 246 9.45 7.72 19.90
CA LYS A 246 10.29 8.43 20.87
C LYS A 246 11.01 7.47 21.82
N ASN A 247 10.34 6.40 22.28
CA ASN A 247 10.95 5.42 23.19
C ASN A 247 12.15 4.68 22.57
N VAL A 248 12.27 4.68 21.26
CA VAL A 248 13.35 3.99 20.53
C VAL A 248 14.26 4.96 19.76
N ASP A 249 14.13 6.26 19.97
CA ASP A 249 14.87 7.31 19.26
C ASP A 249 14.89 7.09 17.74
N TYR A 250 13.69 6.89 17.17
CA TYR A 250 13.53 6.53 15.76
C TYR A 250 14.02 7.63 14.82
N ILE A 251 14.68 7.21 13.71
CA ILE A 251 15.19 8.13 12.68
C ILE A 251 14.61 7.76 11.32
N SER A 252 14.43 8.76 10.45
CA SER A 252 13.91 8.68 9.09
C SER A 252 12.39 8.53 9.06
N ALA A 253 11.84 8.19 7.88
CA ALA A 253 10.44 7.91 7.71
C ALA A 253 10.08 6.51 8.21
N GLY A 254 8.98 6.39 8.91
CA GLY A 254 8.41 5.12 9.36
C GLY A 254 6.90 5.23 9.51
N THR A 255 6.24 4.09 9.60
CA THR A 255 4.79 4.04 9.77
C THR A 255 4.44 3.06 10.88
N VAL A 256 3.54 3.49 11.77
CA VAL A 256 2.98 2.63 12.82
C VAL A 256 1.55 2.27 12.44
N GLU A 257 1.26 0.99 12.36
CA GLU A 257 -0.04 0.46 11.93
C GLU A 257 -0.90 0.00 13.11
N PHE A 258 -2.19 0.31 13.04
CA PHE A 258 -3.18 0.01 14.07
C PHE A 258 -4.47 -0.56 13.48
N LEU A 259 -5.18 -1.38 14.27
CA LEU A 259 -6.60 -1.67 14.04
C LEU A 259 -7.45 -0.82 14.97
N ALA A 260 -8.31 0.01 14.38
CA ALA A 260 -9.30 0.80 15.11
C ALA A 260 -10.67 0.13 15.03
N THR A 261 -11.33 -0.06 16.17
CA THR A 261 -12.62 -0.76 16.28
C THR A 261 -13.79 0.21 16.40
N PRO A 262 -15.02 -0.20 16.04
CA PRO A 262 -16.20 0.66 16.11
C PRO A 262 -16.54 1.21 17.50
N ASP A 263 -16.06 0.58 18.56
CA ASP A 263 -16.19 1.04 19.95
C ASP A 263 -15.12 2.05 20.39
N ASN A 264 -14.41 2.65 19.41
CA ASN A 264 -13.34 3.64 19.60
C ASN A 264 -12.12 3.14 20.40
N ASN A 265 -11.86 1.83 20.37
CA ASN A 265 -10.59 1.27 20.78
C ASN A 265 -9.63 1.16 19.59
N PHE A 266 -8.34 1.06 19.87
CA PHE A 266 -7.33 0.80 18.85
C PHE A 266 -6.26 -0.14 19.41
N TYR A 267 -5.62 -0.88 18.50
CA TYR A 267 -4.64 -1.89 18.85
C TYR A 267 -3.48 -1.84 17.87
N PHE A 268 -2.27 -1.98 18.39
CA PHE A 268 -1.05 -2.04 17.60
C PHE A 268 -1.01 -3.29 16.71
N ILE A 269 -0.53 -3.12 15.48
CA ILE A 269 -0.26 -4.22 14.55
C ILE A 269 1.26 -4.39 14.37
N GLU A 270 1.90 -3.40 13.75
CA GLU A 270 3.31 -3.45 13.37
C GLU A 270 3.89 -2.06 13.10
N VAL A 271 5.20 -2.01 12.94
CA VAL A 271 5.92 -0.85 12.42
C VAL A 271 6.56 -1.22 11.09
N ASN A 272 6.39 -0.36 10.10
CA ASN A 272 7.15 -0.44 8.85
C ASN A 272 8.28 0.59 8.88
N PRO A 273 9.55 0.17 9.12
CA PRO A 273 10.67 1.09 9.28
C PRO A 273 11.21 1.54 7.91
N ARG A 274 10.38 2.14 7.10
CA ARG A 274 10.64 2.64 5.75
C ARG A 274 9.54 3.56 5.29
N ILE A 275 9.74 4.17 4.11
CA ILE A 275 8.65 4.80 3.38
C ILE A 275 7.66 3.74 2.85
N GLN A 276 6.39 4.08 2.76
CA GLN A 276 5.35 3.19 2.24
C GLN A 276 4.85 3.61 0.85
N VAL A 277 4.19 2.68 0.15
CA VAL A 277 3.61 2.91 -1.18
C VAL A 277 2.62 4.08 -1.15
N GLU A 278 1.84 4.17 -0.07
CA GLU A 278 0.75 5.11 0.17
C GLU A 278 1.17 6.46 0.79
N HIS A 279 2.47 6.75 0.90
CA HIS A 279 2.97 8.03 1.41
C HIS A 279 2.39 9.24 0.68
N THR A 280 2.03 9.07 -0.60
CA THR A 280 1.55 10.15 -1.46
C THR A 280 0.31 10.86 -0.93
N VAL A 281 -0.63 10.15 -0.28
CA VAL A 281 -1.82 10.80 0.29
C VAL A 281 -1.46 11.71 1.48
N THR A 282 -0.44 11.35 2.26
CA THR A 282 0.09 12.19 3.33
C THR A 282 0.76 13.43 2.77
N GLU A 283 1.58 13.29 1.73
CA GLU A 283 2.24 14.41 1.07
C GLU A 283 1.23 15.40 0.48
N GLU A 284 0.15 14.91 -0.14
CA GLU A 284 -0.90 15.76 -0.72
C GLU A 284 -1.69 16.57 0.32
N ILE A 285 -1.89 16.05 1.53
CA ILE A 285 -2.64 16.77 2.56
C ILE A 285 -1.77 17.64 3.46
N THR A 286 -0.45 17.39 3.52
CA THR A 286 0.48 18.13 4.40
C THR A 286 1.38 19.09 3.63
N GLY A 287 1.60 18.83 2.32
CA GLY A 287 2.58 19.56 1.51
C GLY A 287 4.04 19.21 1.83
N ILE A 288 4.30 18.15 2.62
CA ILE A 288 5.63 17.72 3.04
C ILE A 288 6.11 16.59 2.12
N ASP A 289 7.22 16.78 1.40
CA ASP A 289 7.87 15.75 0.60
C ASP A 289 8.66 14.80 1.51
N ILE A 290 8.13 13.59 1.72
CA ILE A 290 8.70 12.61 2.66
C ILE A 290 10.01 12.05 2.14
N VAL A 291 10.14 11.82 0.83
CA VAL A 291 11.37 11.28 0.23
C VAL A 291 12.51 12.30 0.30
N GLN A 292 12.22 13.56 -0.01
CA GLN A 292 13.19 14.64 0.13
C GLN A 292 13.62 14.79 1.59
N THR A 293 12.65 14.72 2.52
CA THR A 293 12.91 14.75 3.97
C THR A 293 13.85 13.64 4.41
N GLN A 294 13.66 12.39 3.93
CA GLN A 294 14.56 11.27 4.23
C GLN A 294 16.01 11.58 3.79
N ILE A 295 16.18 12.11 2.58
CA ILE A 295 17.49 12.47 2.03
C ILE A 295 18.15 13.56 2.89
N LYS A 296 17.41 14.60 3.24
CA LYS A 296 17.92 15.71 4.06
C LYS A 296 18.29 15.28 5.48
N ILE A 297 17.48 14.42 6.10
CA ILE A 297 17.82 13.82 7.41
C ILE A 297 19.13 13.03 7.31
N ALA A 298 19.31 12.25 6.23
CA ALA A 298 20.54 11.51 6.00
C ALA A 298 21.77 12.41 5.76
N GLU A 299 21.58 13.64 5.29
CA GLU A 299 22.59 14.69 5.20
C GLU A 299 22.91 15.35 6.55
N GLY A 300 22.12 15.04 7.59
CA GLY A 300 22.33 15.56 8.97
C GLY A 300 21.49 16.78 9.33
N TYR A 301 20.54 17.21 8.47
CA TYR A 301 19.63 18.31 8.80
C TYR A 301 18.60 17.91 9.85
N SER A 302 18.24 18.88 10.71
CA SER A 302 17.05 18.77 11.55
C SER A 302 15.79 18.93 10.70
N ILE A 303 14.70 18.26 11.12
CA ILE A 303 13.40 18.42 10.44
C ILE A 303 12.87 19.85 10.50
N HIS A 304 13.36 20.66 11.44
CA HIS A 304 12.99 22.07 11.60
C HIS A 304 13.91 23.05 10.85
N ASP A 305 15.02 22.56 10.27
CA ASP A 305 15.90 23.40 9.46
C ASP A 305 15.21 23.91 8.19
N PRO A 306 15.59 25.09 7.66
CA PRO A 306 14.96 25.67 6.47
C PRO A 306 14.96 24.76 5.24
N GLU A 307 15.90 23.82 5.15
CA GLU A 307 16.04 22.85 4.05
C GLU A 307 14.94 21.78 4.06
N ILE A 308 14.29 21.55 5.21
CA ILE A 308 13.18 20.62 5.39
C ILE A 308 11.91 21.37 5.75
N ALA A 309 12.02 22.30 6.70
CA ALA A 309 10.98 23.25 7.15
C ALA A 309 9.69 22.56 7.67
N ILE A 310 9.79 21.38 8.27
CA ILE A 310 8.66 20.77 8.98
C ILE A 310 8.42 21.57 10.27
N PRO A 311 7.23 22.12 10.51
CA PRO A 311 6.95 22.91 11.69
C PRO A 311 6.87 22.04 12.96
N GLU A 312 6.72 22.67 14.12
CA GLU A 312 6.39 21.98 15.36
C GLU A 312 5.10 21.17 15.23
N GLN A 313 5.00 20.03 15.94
CA GLN A 313 3.85 19.11 15.82
C GLN A 313 2.48 19.81 15.86
N LYS A 314 2.31 20.81 16.72
CA LYS A 314 1.03 21.54 16.87
C LYS A 314 0.65 22.39 15.66
N ASP A 315 1.63 22.72 14.81
CA ASP A 315 1.47 23.57 13.63
C ASP A 315 1.44 22.73 12.32
N ILE A 316 1.61 21.40 12.41
CA ILE A 316 1.39 20.49 11.28
C ILE A 316 -0.10 20.30 11.08
N ILE A 317 -0.63 20.94 10.05
CA ILE A 317 -2.05 20.90 9.70
C ILE A 317 -2.29 20.14 8.39
N THR A 318 -3.47 19.56 8.27
CA THR A 318 -3.89 18.91 7.03
C THR A 318 -4.79 19.82 6.21
N HIS A 319 -4.61 19.82 4.90
CA HIS A 319 -5.41 20.58 3.95
C HIS A 319 -6.20 19.63 3.03
N GLY A 320 -7.52 19.64 3.15
CA GLY A 320 -8.39 18.81 2.32
C GLY A 320 -8.27 17.32 2.58
N HIS A 321 -8.53 16.54 1.55
CA HIS A 321 -8.52 15.08 1.57
C HIS A 321 -7.81 14.54 0.33
N ALA A 322 -7.06 13.46 0.50
CA ALA A 322 -6.42 12.75 -0.61
C ALA A 322 -6.84 11.28 -0.63
N ILE A 323 -6.96 10.74 -1.83
CA ILE A 323 -7.26 9.33 -2.08
C ILE A 323 -6.23 8.81 -3.06
N GLN A 324 -5.58 7.69 -2.73
CA GLN A 324 -4.73 6.94 -3.64
C GLN A 324 -5.44 5.66 -4.09
N CYS A 325 -5.39 5.37 -5.37
CA CYS A 325 -5.78 4.08 -5.95
C CYS A 325 -4.56 3.40 -6.54
N ARG A 326 -4.34 2.12 -6.22
CA ARG A 326 -3.32 1.28 -6.85
C ARG A 326 -3.90 0.69 -8.13
N ILE A 327 -3.48 1.22 -9.28
CA ILE A 327 -3.86 0.66 -10.57
C ILE A 327 -2.91 -0.47 -10.90
N THR A 328 -3.45 -1.70 -10.98
CA THR A 328 -2.69 -2.94 -11.17
C THR A 328 -3.08 -3.65 -12.44
N THR A 329 -2.18 -4.50 -12.97
CA THR A 329 -2.46 -5.41 -14.10
C THR A 329 -3.05 -6.72 -13.58
N GLU A 330 -4.21 -6.63 -12.97
CA GLU A 330 -4.96 -7.77 -12.42
C GLU A 330 -6.38 -7.80 -12.98
N ASP A 331 -6.94 -8.99 -13.13
CA ASP A 331 -8.33 -9.20 -13.59
C ASP A 331 -9.27 -9.44 -12.41
N PRO A 332 -10.02 -8.43 -11.93
CA PRO A 332 -10.95 -8.60 -10.82
C PRO A 332 -12.09 -9.60 -11.13
N ALA A 333 -12.47 -9.73 -12.40
CA ALA A 333 -13.48 -10.71 -12.83
C ALA A 333 -12.96 -12.16 -12.72
N ASN A 334 -11.64 -12.35 -12.68
CA ASN A 334 -10.98 -13.65 -12.53
C ASN A 334 -10.13 -13.67 -11.24
N ASN A 335 -10.76 -13.33 -10.12
CA ASN A 335 -10.17 -13.41 -8.79
C ASN A 335 -8.83 -12.65 -8.63
N PHE A 336 -8.66 -11.51 -9.32
CA PHE A 336 -7.43 -10.71 -9.36
C PHE A 336 -6.21 -11.49 -9.87
N MET A 337 -6.42 -12.38 -10.82
CA MET A 337 -5.28 -13.05 -11.47
C MET A 337 -4.43 -12.00 -12.18
N PRO A 338 -3.11 -11.96 -11.92
CA PRO A 338 -2.20 -11.07 -12.63
C PRO A 338 -2.27 -11.32 -14.15
N ASP A 339 -2.30 -10.24 -14.92
CA ASP A 339 -2.27 -10.27 -16.36
C ASP A 339 -0.97 -9.65 -16.87
N THR A 340 -0.35 -10.30 -17.84
CA THR A 340 0.95 -9.93 -18.40
C THR A 340 0.84 -9.75 -19.90
N GLY A 341 1.72 -8.94 -20.47
CA GLY A 341 1.72 -8.70 -21.89
C GLY A 341 2.28 -7.33 -22.30
N LYS A 342 2.20 -7.03 -23.59
CA LYS A 342 2.66 -5.77 -24.13
C LYS A 342 1.58 -4.71 -24.05
N LEU A 343 1.88 -3.54 -23.48
CA LEU A 343 0.99 -2.39 -23.51
C LEU A 343 0.89 -1.79 -24.90
N ILE A 344 -0.25 -1.99 -25.55
CA ILE A 344 -0.52 -1.45 -26.91
C ILE A 344 -0.85 0.04 -26.82
N ALA A 345 -1.50 0.47 -25.75
CA ALA A 345 -1.76 1.87 -25.45
C ALA A 345 -1.67 2.09 -23.94
N TYR A 346 -1.06 3.20 -23.57
CA TYR A 346 -1.05 3.71 -22.20
C TYR A 346 -1.26 5.22 -22.24
N ARG A 347 -2.36 5.69 -21.67
CA ARG A 347 -2.65 7.10 -21.43
C ARG A 347 -3.20 7.23 -20.03
N SER A 348 -2.75 8.21 -19.29
CA SER A 348 -3.20 8.53 -17.95
C SER A 348 -4.14 9.73 -17.95
N GLY A 349 -4.94 9.84 -16.93
CA GLY A 349 -5.64 11.07 -16.56
C GLY A 349 -4.66 12.11 -16.00
N GLY A 350 -5.13 13.34 -15.85
CA GLY A 350 -4.33 14.43 -15.28
C GLY A 350 -5.18 15.63 -14.89
N GLY A 351 -4.52 16.74 -14.55
CA GLY A 351 -5.16 18.00 -14.20
C GLY A 351 -5.06 18.33 -12.72
N PHE A 352 -5.70 19.44 -12.32
CA PHE A 352 -5.58 19.98 -10.96
C PHE A 352 -6.03 19.00 -9.87
N GLY A 353 -5.11 18.71 -8.94
CA GLY A 353 -5.34 17.78 -7.83
C GLY A 353 -5.29 16.32 -8.27
N VAL A 354 -4.53 15.99 -9.32
CA VAL A 354 -4.20 14.62 -9.73
C VAL A 354 -2.69 14.48 -9.77
N ARG A 355 -2.18 13.53 -9.02
CA ARG A 355 -0.78 13.10 -8.99
C ARG A 355 -0.69 11.67 -9.47
N LEU A 356 0.33 11.37 -10.26
CA LEU A 356 0.60 10.04 -10.77
C LEU A 356 2.04 9.64 -10.43
N ASP A 357 2.20 8.59 -9.65
CA ASP A 357 3.49 7.97 -9.39
C ASP A 357 3.56 6.67 -10.18
N GLY A 358 4.08 6.77 -11.39
CA GLY A 358 4.14 5.68 -12.35
C GLY A 358 5.31 4.74 -12.10
N GLY A 359 5.06 3.45 -12.36
CA GLY A 359 6.11 2.44 -12.55
C GLY A 359 6.62 2.44 -14.01
N ASN A 360 6.84 1.25 -14.55
CA ASN A 360 7.36 1.06 -15.90
C ASN A 360 6.29 1.06 -17.00
N ALA A 361 5.15 1.71 -16.78
CA ALA A 361 4.04 1.70 -17.73
C ALA A 361 4.16 2.80 -18.78
N PHE A 362 4.38 2.43 -20.03
CA PHE A 362 4.31 3.29 -21.21
C PHE A 362 3.87 2.47 -22.43
N THR A 363 3.41 3.13 -23.49
CA THR A 363 3.03 2.45 -24.72
C THR A 363 4.22 1.70 -25.32
N GLY A 364 4.09 0.39 -25.45
CA GLY A 364 5.14 -0.51 -25.95
C GLY A 364 5.89 -1.27 -24.86
N SER A 365 5.78 -0.90 -23.58
CA SER A 365 6.39 -1.66 -22.47
C SER A 365 5.76 -3.05 -22.31
N VAL A 366 6.53 -3.98 -21.77
CA VAL A 366 6.11 -5.35 -21.49
C VAL A 366 5.92 -5.50 -19.99
N ILE A 367 4.71 -5.88 -19.59
CA ILE A 367 4.40 -6.26 -18.21
C ILE A 367 4.81 -7.71 -18.03
N THR A 368 5.75 -7.94 -17.13
CA THR A 368 6.31 -9.26 -16.82
C THR A 368 5.67 -9.86 -15.58
N PRO A 369 5.72 -11.19 -15.38
CA PRO A 369 5.23 -11.83 -14.18
C PRO A 369 6.23 -11.81 -13.02
N TYR A 370 7.36 -11.15 -13.16
CA TYR A 370 8.47 -11.24 -12.20
C TYR A 370 8.33 -10.29 -11.03
N TYR A 371 7.65 -9.17 -11.21
CA TYR A 371 7.50 -8.11 -10.23
C TYR A 371 6.04 -7.87 -9.88
N ASP A 372 5.79 -6.95 -8.96
CA ASP A 372 4.46 -6.53 -8.59
C ASP A 372 3.65 -6.05 -9.82
N SER A 373 2.34 -6.32 -9.81
CA SER A 373 1.41 -5.93 -10.86
C SER A 373 1.10 -4.42 -10.90
N LEU A 374 1.67 -3.62 -9.99
CA LEU A 374 1.41 -2.19 -9.87
C LEU A 374 1.90 -1.41 -11.11
N LEU A 375 0.97 -0.81 -11.86
CA LEU A 375 1.29 0.06 -12.98
C LEU A 375 1.54 1.50 -12.55
N VAL A 376 0.67 2.03 -11.71
CA VAL A 376 0.71 3.43 -11.28
C VAL A 376 -0.11 3.63 -10.01
N LYS A 377 0.40 4.46 -9.12
CA LYS A 377 -0.37 5.03 -8.01
C LYS A 377 -1.02 6.32 -8.54
N ALA A 378 -2.35 6.33 -8.61
CA ALA A 378 -3.09 7.55 -8.89
C ALA A 378 -3.53 8.14 -7.55
N THR A 379 -3.10 9.37 -7.25
CA THR A 379 -3.49 10.09 -6.05
C THR A 379 -4.26 11.34 -6.45
N THR A 380 -5.42 11.56 -5.82
CA THR A 380 -6.21 12.77 -6.06
C THR A 380 -6.46 13.52 -4.77
N TRP A 381 -6.39 14.84 -4.87
CA TRP A 381 -6.63 15.74 -3.76
C TRP A 381 -7.88 16.61 -4.01
N GLY A 382 -8.65 16.86 -2.97
CA GLY A 382 -9.80 17.75 -2.97
C GLY A 382 -10.03 18.41 -1.61
N LEU A 383 -10.73 19.55 -1.60
CA LEU A 383 -11.07 20.25 -0.35
C LEU A 383 -11.95 19.39 0.57
N THR A 384 -12.71 18.45 -0.01
CA THR A 384 -13.54 17.50 0.72
C THR A 384 -13.30 16.10 0.20
N HIS A 385 -13.62 15.09 1.00
CA HIS A 385 -13.56 13.67 0.60
C HIS A 385 -14.32 13.41 -0.70
N GLN A 386 -15.54 13.97 -0.82
CA GLN A 386 -16.38 13.83 -2.01
C GLN A 386 -15.75 14.42 -3.28
N ILE A 387 -15.05 15.57 -3.16
CA ILE A 387 -14.33 16.17 -4.29
C ILE A 387 -13.16 15.31 -4.70
N ALA A 388 -12.42 14.72 -3.74
CA ALA A 388 -11.33 13.80 -4.03
C ALA A 388 -11.82 12.53 -4.76
N ILE A 389 -12.96 11.94 -4.31
CA ILE A 389 -13.63 10.82 -5.00
C ILE A 389 -14.00 11.20 -6.44
N SER A 390 -14.64 12.33 -6.64
CA SER A 390 -15.08 12.77 -7.96
C SER A 390 -13.91 12.95 -8.93
N LYS A 391 -12.79 13.51 -8.44
CA LYS A 391 -11.55 13.63 -9.22
C LYS A 391 -10.94 12.27 -9.53
N MET A 392 -10.94 11.33 -8.57
CA MET A 392 -10.42 9.99 -8.81
C MET A 392 -11.25 9.23 -9.84
N LEU A 393 -12.57 9.27 -9.75
CA LEU A 393 -13.46 8.68 -10.75
C LEU A 393 -13.21 9.26 -12.15
N ARG A 394 -13.03 10.58 -12.28
CA ARG A 394 -12.65 11.20 -13.54
C ARG A 394 -11.29 10.69 -14.02
N CYS A 395 -10.29 10.69 -13.15
CA CYS A 395 -8.94 10.23 -13.47
C CYS A 395 -8.96 8.78 -13.98
N LEU A 396 -9.65 7.87 -13.29
CA LEU A 396 -9.78 6.46 -13.68
C LEU A 396 -10.45 6.30 -15.05
N LYS A 397 -11.51 7.07 -15.33
CA LYS A 397 -12.22 7.05 -16.63
C LYS A 397 -11.38 7.59 -17.79
N GLU A 398 -10.46 8.50 -17.52
CA GLU A 398 -9.53 9.04 -18.50
C GLU A 398 -8.39 8.07 -18.86
N PHE A 399 -8.08 7.11 -17.97
CA PHE A 399 -7.08 6.10 -18.27
C PHE A 399 -7.47 5.26 -19.48
N ARG A 400 -6.51 5.07 -20.38
CA ARG A 400 -6.64 4.17 -21.51
C ARG A 400 -5.46 3.22 -21.57
N ILE A 401 -5.68 2.03 -21.01
CA ILE A 401 -4.70 0.94 -20.99
C ILE A 401 -5.23 -0.16 -21.91
N ARG A 402 -4.39 -0.64 -22.83
CA ARG A 402 -4.70 -1.72 -23.75
C ARG A 402 -3.53 -2.69 -23.84
N GLY A 403 -3.85 -3.97 -24.02
CA GLY A 403 -2.88 -5.06 -24.11
C GLY A 403 -2.85 -5.94 -22.87
N VAL A 404 -3.30 -5.41 -21.73
CA VAL A 404 -3.48 -6.13 -20.46
C VAL A 404 -4.81 -5.73 -19.82
N LYS A 405 -5.32 -6.57 -18.94
CA LYS A 405 -6.44 -6.26 -18.05
C LYS A 405 -5.94 -5.44 -16.86
N THR A 406 -6.84 -4.68 -16.25
CA THR A 406 -6.55 -3.85 -15.08
C THR A 406 -7.70 -3.88 -14.09
N ASN A 407 -7.44 -3.47 -12.85
CA ASN A 407 -8.43 -3.37 -11.80
C ASN A 407 -9.25 -2.05 -11.83
N ILE A 408 -9.13 -1.21 -12.87
CA ILE A 408 -9.75 0.13 -12.92
C ILE A 408 -11.26 0.08 -12.68
N LEU A 409 -11.99 -0.83 -13.35
CA LEU A 409 -13.45 -0.93 -13.19
C LEU A 409 -13.85 -1.31 -11.75
N PHE A 410 -13.06 -2.16 -11.11
CA PHE A 410 -13.25 -2.49 -9.70
C PHE A 410 -13.04 -1.27 -8.80
N LEU A 411 -11.98 -0.49 -9.04
CA LEU A 411 -11.73 0.76 -8.30
C LEU A 411 -12.86 1.78 -8.50
N GLU A 412 -13.43 1.89 -9.70
CA GLU A 412 -14.60 2.73 -9.95
C GLU A 412 -15.82 2.29 -9.12
N ASN A 413 -16.08 0.97 -9.02
CA ASN A 413 -17.15 0.42 -8.18
C ASN A 413 -16.90 0.72 -6.69
N VAL A 414 -15.67 0.52 -6.21
CA VAL A 414 -15.28 0.87 -4.82
C VAL A 414 -15.59 2.33 -4.51
N LEU A 415 -15.14 3.25 -5.35
CA LEU A 415 -15.30 4.69 -5.13
C LEU A 415 -16.76 5.18 -5.18
N GLN A 416 -17.62 4.45 -5.87
CA GLN A 416 -19.06 4.78 -5.99
C GLN A 416 -19.90 4.08 -4.93
N HIS A 417 -19.34 3.10 -4.21
CA HIS A 417 -20.09 2.34 -3.21
C HIS A 417 -20.48 3.23 -2.03
N PRO A 418 -21.74 3.14 -1.51
CA PRO A 418 -22.22 3.97 -0.40
C PRO A 418 -21.32 3.92 0.83
N GLN A 419 -20.89 2.72 1.26
CA GLN A 419 -20.01 2.57 2.42
C GLN A 419 -18.65 3.27 2.23
N PHE A 420 -18.12 3.38 1.01
CA PHE A 420 -16.90 4.12 0.75
C PHE A 420 -17.15 5.64 0.82
N THR A 421 -18.25 6.10 0.24
CA THR A 421 -18.57 7.52 0.18
C THR A 421 -18.93 8.12 1.55
N ASP A 422 -19.53 7.34 2.45
CA ASP A 422 -19.87 7.77 3.82
C ASP A 422 -18.79 7.39 4.86
N GLY A 423 -17.78 6.60 4.46
CA GLY A 423 -16.66 6.19 5.31
C GLY A 423 -16.97 5.05 6.28
N SER A 424 -18.08 4.34 6.14
CA SER A 424 -18.49 3.24 7.03
C SER A 424 -17.80 1.89 6.71
N TYR A 425 -16.96 1.84 5.68
CA TYR A 425 -16.20 0.64 5.31
C TYR A 425 -15.21 0.18 6.41
N SER A 426 -14.93 -1.10 6.41
CA SER A 426 -13.95 -1.75 7.28
C SER A 426 -12.95 -2.58 6.47
N THR A 427 -12.03 -3.28 7.14
CA THR A 427 -11.10 -4.21 6.47
C THR A 427 -11.78 -5.36 5.74
N LYS A 428 -13.07 -5.62 6.01
CA LYS A 428 -13.88 -6.63 5.31
C LYS A 428 -14.67 -6.09 4.12
N PHE A 429 -14.58 -4.80 3.85
CA PHE A 429 -15.40 -4.13 2.85
C PHE A 429 -15.42 -4.84 1.49
N VAL A 430 -14.26 -5.28 1.01
CA VAL A 430 -14.17 -5.95 -0.30
C VAL A 430 -14.77 -7.36 -0.24
N ASP A 431 -14.59 -8.08 0.86
CA ASP A 431 -15.08 -9.45 1.03
C ASP A 431 -16.61 -9.50 1.23
N ASP A 432 -17.16 -8.49 1.91
CA ASP A 432 -18.59 -8.42 2.25
C ASP A 432 -19.46 -7.90 1.08
N ASN A 433 -18.87 -7.21 0.07
CA ASN A 433 -19.60 -6.55 -1.00
C ASN A 433 -19.31 -7.19 -2.38
N THR A 434 -20.10 -8.19 -2.74
CA THR A 434 -19.95 -8.92 -4.02
C THR A 434 -20.33 -8.10 -5.25
N ASP A 435 -21.12 -7.04 -5.10
CA ASP A 435 -21.52 -6.10 -6.16
C ASP A 435 -20.32 -5.28 -6.69
N LEU A 436 -19.25 -5.14 -5.92
CA LEU A 436 -17.99 -4.56 -6.40
C LEU A 436 -17.40 -5.29 -7.62
N PHE A 437 -17.77 -6.55 -7.81
CA PHE A 437 -17.30 -7.42 -8.90
C PHE A 437 -18.28 -7.49 -10.10
N ILE A 438 -19.32 -6.67 -10.10
CA ILE A 438 -20.25 -6.56 -11.22
C ILE A 438 -19.72 -5.51 -12.19
N PHE A 439 -19.26 -5.95 -13.36
CA PHE A 439 -18.72 -5.07 -14.38
C PHE A 439 -19.68 -4.90 -15.55
N PRO A 440 -19.90 -3.67 -16.07
CA PRO A 440 -20.70 -3.48 -17.26
C PRO A 440 -20.03 -4.17 -18.46
N LYS A 441 -20.83 -4.83 -19.27
CA LYS A 441 -20.33 -5.36 -20.55
C LYS A 441 -19.94 -4.17 -21.43
N THR A 442 -18.65 -3.93 -21.57
CA THR A 442 -18.14 -2.90 -22.48
C THR A 442 -18.32 -3.38 -23.92
N HIS A 443 -19.21 -2.73 -24.64
CA HIS A 443 -19.25 -2.89 -26.09
C HIS A 443 -18.04 -2.15 -26.69
N ASP A 444 -16.97 -2.87 -26.96
CA ASP A 444 -15.85 -2.28 -27.68
C ASP A 444 -16.24 -1.94 -29.13
N ARG A 445 -15.46 -1.06 -29.76
CA ARG A 445 -15.70 -0.66 -31.16
C ARG A 445 -15.60 -1.84 -32.13
N GLY A 446 -14.75 -2.81 -31.83
CA GLY A 446 -14.57 -4.01 -32.63
C GLY A 446 -15.82 -4.88 -32.62
N THR A 447 -16.39 -5.15 -31.44
CA THR A 447 -17.65 -5.88 -31.30
C THR A 447 -18.81 -5.15 -31.98
N LYS A 448 -18.90 -3.81 -31.85
CA LYS A 448 -19.91 -3.03 -32.56
C LYS A 448 -19.75 -3.11 -34.07
N LEU A 449 -18.49 -3.01 -34.57
CA LEU A 449 -18.22 -3.14 -35.99
C LEU A 449 -18.53 -4.55 -36.53
N LEU A 450 -18.15 -5.59 -35.79
CA LEU A 450 -18.46 -6.98 -36.16
C LEU A 450 -19.95 -7.22 -36.17
N ASN A 451 -20.70 -6.75 -35.17
CA ASN A 451 -22.14 -6.84 -35.14
C ASN A 451 -22.78 -6.09 -36.32
N TYR A 452 -22.29 -4.89 -36.65
CA TYR A 452 -22.73 -4.12 -37.80
C TYR A 452 -22.47 -4.86 -39.14
N ILE A 453 -21.26 -5.39 -39.30
CA ILE A 453 -20.88 -6.16 -40.50
C ILE A 453 -21.74 -7.43 -40.59
N ALA A 454 -21.95 -8.15 -39.47
CA ALA A 454 -22.82 -9.34 -39.46
C ALA A 454 -24.25 -8.99 -39.80
N ASP A 455 -24.78 -7.89 -39.26
CA ASP A 455 -26.14 -7.41 -39.58
C ASP A 455 -26.32 -7.10 -41.07
N ILE A 456 -25.36 -6.34 -41.64
CA ILE A 456 -25.35 -6.04 -43.08
C ILE A 456 -25.22 -7.33 -43.93
N SER A 457 -24.37 -8.27 -43.51
CA SER A 457 -24.14 -9.51 -44.24
C SER A 457 -25.35 -10.43 -44.24
N ILE A 458 -26.15 -10.39 -43.18
CA ILE A 458 -27.36 -11.25 -43.03
C ILE A 458 -28.59 -10.55 -43.60
N ASN A 459 -28.78 -9.28 -43.29
CA ASN A 459 -30.02 -8.54 -43.58
C ASN A 459 -29.90 -7.60 -44.79
N GLY A 460 -28.71 -7.50 -45.39
CA GLY A 460 -28.44 -6.59 -46.52
C GLY A 460 -28.35 -5.13 -46.09
N TYR A 461 -27.91 -4.30 -47.00
CA TYR A 461 -27.96 -2.82 -46.80
C TYR A 461 -29.42 -2.41 -46.88
N SER A 462 -30.03 -1.94 -45.80
CA SER A 462 -31.28 -1.21 -45.90
C SER A 462 -30.97 0.05 -46.73
N ASN A 463 -31.64 0.17 -47.90
CA ASN A 463 -31.54 1.39 -48.72
C ASN A 463 -31.74 2.60 -47.79
N VAL A 464 -30.72 3.43 -47.67
CA VAL A 464 -30.78 4.67 -46.92
C VAL A 464 -31.64 5.63 -47.75
N GLY A 465 -32.94 5.47 -47.65
CA GLY A 465 -33.85 6.57 -47.92
C GLY A 465 -33.47 7.67 -46.95
N VAL A 466 -33.38 8.89 -47.46
CA VAL A 466 -33.00 10.10 -46.68
C VAL A 466 -33.70 10.07 -45.33
N GLN A 467 -32.99 9.64 -44.30
CA GLN A 467 -33.55 9.74 -42.95
C GLN A 467 -33.52 11.23 -42.54
N PRO A 468 -34.61 11.77 -41.98
CA PRO A 468 -34.62 13.10 -41.46
C PRO A 468 -33.48 13.21 -40.42
N LYS A 469 -32.75 14.33 -40.44
CA LYS A 469 -31.73 14.61 -39.45
C LYS A 469 -32.29 14.37 -38.05
N PRO A 470 -31.61 13.60 -37.18
CA PRO A 470 -32.09 13.45 -35.83
C PRO A 470 -32.23 14.80 -35.19
N GLU A 471 -33.42 15.20 -34.78
CA GLU A 471 -33.62 16.34 -33.92
C GLU A 471 -32.96 15.99 -32.57
N PHE A 472 -31.84 16.67 -32.29
CA PHE A 472 -31.26 16.60 -30.97
C PHE A 472 -32.22 17.28 -30.00
N ALA A 473 -32.81 16.53 -29.10
CA ALA A 473 -33.50 17.12 -27.96
C ALA A 473 -32.53 18.06 -27.23
N PRO A 474 -32.91 19.30 -26.89
CA PRO A 474 -32.02 20.20 -26.17
C PRO A 474 -31.60 19.53 -24.84
N LEU A 475 -30.31 19.54 -24.57
CA LEU A 475 -29.76 19.10 -23.29
C LEU A 475 -30.39 20.01 -22.20
N ASN A 476 -31.28 19.41 -21.40
CA ASN A 476 -31.77 20.06 -20.19
C ASN A 476 -30.59 20.05 -19.19
N MET A 477 -29.83 21.14 -19.20
CA MET A 477 -28.87 21.43 -18.13
C MET A 477 -29.65 21.68 -16.85
N PRO A 478 -29.38 20.99 -15.75
CA PRO A 478 -29.97 21.34 -14.47
C PRO A 478 -29.49 22.74 -14.08
N LYS A 479 -30.46 23.57 -13.61
CA LYS A 479 -30.21 24.93 -13.10
C LYS A 479 -29.36 24.89 -11.82
#